data_fbbb9cf1215a1d5e1a246bb049acd0dc
#
_entry.id   fbbb9cf1215a1d5e1a246bb049acd0dc
#
_cell.length_a   1.000
_cell.length_b   1.000
_cell.length_c   1.000
_cell.angle_alpha   90.00
_cell.angle_beta   90.00
_cell.angle_gamma   90.00
#
_symmetry.space_group_name_H-M   'P 1'
#
loop_
_entity.id
_entity.type
_entity.pdbx_description
1 polymer ?
#
loop_
_entity_poly.entity_id
_entity_poly.type
_entity_poly.pdbx_seq_one_letter_code
_entity_poly.pdbx_strand_id
1 'polypeptide(L)'
;MRKTCRVKLKEARLGRIGLSKREFKANLSYLAPIAFALVATYFFTLLVIMAQVEVVSIMLFPEEAGGPLMNATIFIATMVVAGVAIYIVIRHRLWPVLSLIFRCAVALVVLTLAIFYQQLLFIVLEKDLNEVALLIYATSVVFAATAIYGIFKWRGIKQVTVTLLLGGALGAFLGASIPTTSSLLLLTLLSLYDVIAVYWGPVGKIASEAEPERLKGISFTFKDVHMGLGDLVFYSMLASRMLLVYGFKVWFASSMGILTGVYLGLKVLEKRRMFPGLPIALAFGLIASFAASLVL
;
A
#
# COMPACT_ATOMS: atom_id res chain seq x y z
N MET A 1 31.05 25.78 28.81
CA MET A 1 32.04 25.86 27.72
C MET A 1 32.24 24.52 26.94
N ARG A 2 32.26 23.33 27.55
CA ARG A 2 32.50 22.04 26.81
C ARG A 2 31.35 21.56 25.92
N LYS A 3 30.07 21.87 26.18
CA LYS A 3 28.92 21.46 25.36
C LYS A 3 28.81 22.22 24.04
N THR A 4 29.12 23.51 24.02
CA THR A 4 29.07 24.38 22.81
C THR A 4 30.17 24.04 21.80
N CYS A 5 31.32 23.57 22.26
CA CYS A 5 32.41 23.17 21.38
C CYS A 5 32.12 21.83 20.66
N ARG A 6 31.41 20.89 21.30
CA ARG A 6 31.00 19.62 20.69
C ARG A 6 29.95 19.81 19.61
N VAL A 7 29.04 20.75 19.77
CA VAL A 7 28.03 21.07 18.74
C VAL A 7 28.68 21.67 17.50
N LYS A 8 29.59 22.67 17.70
CA LYS A 8 30.33 23.28 16.57
C LYS A 8 31.25 22.29 15.84
N LEU A 9 31.85 21.32 16.53
CA LEU A 9 32.68 20.29 15.89
C LEU A 9 31.84 19.28 15.12
N LYS A 10 30.58 18.99 15.54
CA LYS A 10 29.65 18.13 14.82
C LYS A 10 29.11 18.82 13.57
N GLU A 11 28.80 20.11 13.64
CA GLU A 11 28.43 20.95 12.49
C GLU A 11 29.54 21.10 11.48
N ALA A 12 30.77 21.32 11.93
CA ALA A 12 31.96 21.44 11.06
C ALA A 12 32.36 20.09 10.43
N ARG A 13 32.07 18.94 11.05
CA ARG A 13 32.22 17.61 10.43
C ARG A 13 31.13 17.30 9.41
N LEU A 14 29.89 17.72 9.65
CA LEU A 14 28.81 17.64 8.70
C LEU A 14 28.99 18.54 7.47
N GLY A 15 29.63 19.68 7.62
CA GLY A 15 29.97 20.58 6.51
C GLY A 15 31.15 20.10 5.63
N ARG A 16 32.03 19.22 6.13
CA ARG A 16 33.16 18.65 5.37
C ARG A 16 32.86 17.37 4.62
N ILE A 17 31.80 16.67 4.99
CA ILE A 17 31.22 15.59 4.18
C ILE A 17 30.26 16.33 3.26
N GLY A 18 30.67 16.64 2.05
CA GLY A 18 29.89 17.33 1.01
C GLY A 18 28.60 16.61 0.64
N LEU A 19 27.73 16.39 1.61
CA LEU A 19 26.34 16.11 1.42
C LEU A 19 25.68 17.41 0.98
N SER A 20 25.90 17.77 -0.28
CA SER A 20 24.96 18.63 -1.00
C SER A 20 23.57 18.14 -0.60
N LYS A 21 22.80 18.95 0.13
CA LYS A 21 21.36 18.82 0.23
C LYS A 21 20.83 18.88 -1.20
N ARG A 22 20.78 17.74 -1.89
CA ARG A 22 20.02 17.66 -3.13
C ARG A 22 18.60 18.01 -2.75
N GLU A 23 18.18 19.20 -3.13
CA GLU A 23 16.78 19.59 -3.02
C GLU A 23 16.00 18.56 -3.82
N PHE A 24 15.11 17.84 -3.14
CA PHE A 24 14.23 16.89 -3.78
C PHE A 24 13.42 17.64 -4.84
N LYS A 25 13.51 17.21 -6.10
CA LYS A 25 12.70 17.73 -7.21
C LYS A 25 11.77 16.61 -7.71
N ALA A 26 10.48 16.86 -7.73
CA ALA A 26 9.50 15.95 -8.27
C ALA A 26 9.77 15.70 -9.76
N ASN A 27 9.98 14.45 -10.14
CA ASN A 27 10.18 14.00 -11.50
C ASN A 27 9.15 12.92 -11.82
N LEU A 28 8.67 12.87 -13.06
CA LEU A 28 7.76 11.84 -13.55
C LEU A 28 8.28 10.41 -13.30
N SER A 29 9.60 10.23 -13.24
CA SER A 29 10.19 8.91 -12.94
C SER A 29 9.81 8.34 -11.56
N TYR A 30 9.38 9.16 -10.61
CA TYR A 30 8.87 8.70 -9.32
C TYR A 30 7.46 8.08 -9.40
N LEU A 31 6.75 8.28 -10.52
CA LEU A 31 5.46 7.64 -10.78
C LEU A 31 5.62 6.21 -11.28
N ALA A 32 6.79 5.84 -11.82
CA ALA A 32 7.00 4.52 -12.42
C ALA A 32 6.66 3.34 -11.49
N PRO A 33 7.03 3.33 -10.19
CA PRO A 33 6.64 2.26 -9.28
C PRO A 33 5.12 2.15 -9.12
N ILE A 34 4.42 3.29 -9.01
CA ILE A 34 2.97 3.32 -8.80
C ILE A 34 2.26 2.86 -10.08
N ALA A 35 2.70 3.36 -11.25
CA ALA A 35 2.18 2.90 -12.53
C ALA A 35 2.37 1.39 -12.72
N PHE A 36 3.54 0.85 -12.36
CA PHE A 36 3.80 -0.59 -12.39
C PHE A 36 2.84 -1.36 -11.48
N ALA A 37 2.59 -0.88 -10.27
CA ALA A 37 1.67 -1.53 -9.35
C ALA A 37 0.22 -1.48 -9.86
N LEU A 38 -0.23 -0.36 -10.45
CA LEU A 38 -1.57 -0.25 -11.05
C LEU A 38 -1.73 -1.20 -12.25
N VAL A 39 -0.70 -1.37 -13.07
CA VAL A 39 -0.68 -2.37 -14.15
C VAL A 39 -0.72 -3.79 -13.59
N ALA A 40 0.06 -4.09 -12.56
CA ALA A 40 0.01 -5.39 -11.88
C ALA A 40 -1.40 -5.66 -11.31
N THR A 41 -1.99 -4.65 -10.66
CA THR A 41 -3.38 -4.70 -10.16
C THR A 41 -4.37 -5.03 -11.26
N TYR A 42 -4.23 -4.44 -12.43
CA TYR A 42 -5.07 -4.73 -13.59
C TYR A 42 -5.04 -6.22 -13.93
N PHE A 43 -3.86 -6.84 -14.04
CA PHE A 43 -3.74 -8.26 -14.35
C PHE A 43 -4.32 -9.16 -13.24
N PHE A 44 -4.08 -8.84 -11.98
CA PHE A 44 -4.67 -9.58 -10.86
C PHE A 44 -6.20 -9.47 -10.84
N THR A 45 -6.74 -8.28 -11.14
CA THR A 45 -8.19 -8.06 -11.21
C THR A 45 -8.80 -8.75 -12.43
N LEU A 46 -8.10 -8.78 -13.57
CA LEU A 46 -8.54 -9.54 -14.74
C LEU A 46 -8.70 -11.03 -14.42
N LEU A 47 -7.79 -11.61 -13.66
CA LEU A 47 -7.89 -13.00 -13.23
C LEU A 47 -9.16 -13.25 -12.40
N VAL A 48 -9.52 -12.29 -11.52
CA VAL A 48 -10.78 -12.35 -10.76
C VAL A 48 -12.00 -12.33 -11.72
N ILE A 49 -12.00 -11.43 -12.70
CA ILE A 49 -13.07 -11.31 -13.69
C ILE A 49 -13.20 -12.59 -14.52
N MET A 50 -12.07 -13.13 -14.98
CA MET A 50 -12.06 -14.34 -15.83
C MET A 50 -12.52 -15.59 -15.07
N ALA A 51 -12.23 -15.67 -13.78
CA ALA A 51 -12.67 -16.79 -12.95
C ALA A 51 -14.18 -16.79 -12.70
N GLN A 52 -14.88 -15.67 -12.90
CA GLN A 52 -16.33 -15.52 -12.70
C GLN A 52 -16.84 -16.00 -11.32
N VAL A 53 -15.97 -15.91 -10.31
CA VAL A 53 -16.28 -16.32 -8.94
C VAL A 53 -16.69 -15.10 -8.13
N GLU A 54 -17.80 -15.21 -7.41
CA GLU A 54 -18.17 -14.23 -6.40
C GLU A 54 -17.18 -14.31 -5.24
N VAL A 55 -16.35 -13.27 -5.11
CA VAL A 55 -15.42 -13.17 -3.98
C VAL A 55 -16.19 -12.83 -2.71
N VAL A 56 -16.06 -13.68 -1.70
CA VAL A 56 -16.72 -13.47 -0.42
C VAL A 56 -16.30 -12.13 0.19
N SER A 57 -17.30 -11.35 0.59
CA SER A 57 -17.04 -10.06 1.27
C SER A 57 -16.34 -10.28 2.61
N ILE A 58 -15.27 -9.55 2.84
CA ILE A 58 -14.60 -9.53 4.14
C ILE A 58 -15.22 -8.52 5.12
N MET A 59 -16.27 -7.83 4.71
CA MET A 59 -16.97 -6.86 5.56
C MET A 59 -17.93 -7.54 6.53
N LEU A 60 -18.01 -6.99 7.75
CA LEU A 60 -18.83 -7.57 8.84
C LEU A 60 -20.33 -7.28 8.64
N PHE A 61 -20.66 -6.15 8.03
CA PHE A 61 -22.04 -5.72 7.84
C PHE A 61 -22.42 -5.69 6.36
N PRO A 62 -23.65 -6.08 5.99
CA PRO A 62 -24.14 -5.99 4.63
C PRO A 62 -24.23 -4.53 4.15
N GLU A 63 -24.33 -4.29 2.84
CA GLU A 63 -24.43 -2.96 2.25
C GLU A 63 -25.80 -2.27 2.42
N GLU A 64 -26.62 -2.75 3.32
CA GLU A 64 -27.89 -2.13 3.68
C GLU A 64 -27.71 -0.92 4.60
N ALA A 65 -28.81 -0.24 4.93
CA ALA A 65 -28.81 1.03 5.66
C ALA A 65 -27.82 1.09 6.85
N GLY A 66 -26.75 1.88 6.70
CA GLY A 66 -25.73 2.08 7.73
C GLY A 66 -24.55 1.10 7.72
N GLY A 67 -24.68 -0.07 7.08
CA GLY A 67 -23.60 -1.09 7.03
C GLY A 67 -22.27 -0.58 6.47
N PRO A 68 -22.24 0.12 5.33
CA PRO A 68 -21.01 0.67 4.77
C PRO A 68 -20.26 1.62 5.71
N LEU A 69 -21.00 2.49 6.43
CA LEU A 69 -20.40 3.40 7.39
C LEU A 69 -19.83 2.65 8.61
N MET A 70 -20.54 1.65 9.10
CA MET A 70 -20.07 0.81 10.19
C MET A 70 -18.80 0.03 9.79
N ASN A 71 -18.78 -0.56 8.60
CA ASN A 71 -17.62 -1.26 8.05
C ASN A 71 -16.40 -0.35 7.98
N ALA A 72 -16.55 0.83 7.40
CA ALA A 72 -15.47 1.81 7.26
C ALA A 72 -14.99 2.32 8.62
N THR A 73 -15.90 2.58 9.57
CA THR A 73 -15.57 3.04 10.91
C THR A 73 -14.79 1.97 11.70
N ILE A 74 -15.22 0.71 11.65
CA ILE A 74 -14.54 -0.41 12.32
C ILE A 74 -13.15 -0.61 11.72
N PHE A 75 -13.01 -0.53 10.41
CA PHE A 75 -11.72 -0.64 9.75
C PHE A 75 -10.74 0.44 10.23
N ILE A 76 -11.21 1.70 10.28
CA ILE A 76 -10.38 2.82 10.76
C ILE A 76 -10.06 2.67 12.26
N ALA A 77 -11.04 2.27 13.07
CA ALA A 77 -10.80 2.01 14.49
C ALA A 77 -9.72 0.94 14.70
N THR A 78 -9.77 -0.14 13.90
CA THR A 78 -8.75 -1.19 13.92
C THR A 78 -7.37 -0.66 13.51
N MET A 79 -7.29 0.21 12.48
CA MET A 79 -6.04 0.85 12.08
C MET A 79 -5.47 1.77 13.18
N VAL A 80 -6.33 2.54 13.86
CA VAL A 80 -5.92 3.38 14.99
C VAL A 80 -5.36 2.54 16.12
N VAL A 81 -6.06 1.46 16.51
CA VAL A 81 -5.61 0.54 17.56
C VAL A 81 -4.28 -0.10 17.18
N ALA A 82 -4.12 -0.58 15.94
CA ALA A 82 -2.87 -1.13 15.45
C ALA A 82 -1.74 -0.09 15.46
N GLY A 83 -2.03 1.15 15.04
CA GLY A 83 -1.06 2.26 15.07
C GLY A 83 -0.59 2.60 16.49
N VAL A 84 -1.52 2.63 17.45
CA VAL A 84 -1.19 2.84 18.87
C VAL A 84 -0.37 1.68 19.41
N ALA A 85 -0.73 0.43 19.09
CA ALA A 85 0.04 -0.75 19.50
C ALA A 85 1.47 -0.71 18.95
N ILE A 86 1.65 -0.39 17.67
CA ILE A 86 2.96 -0.21 17.05
C ILE A 86 3.75 0.90 17.76
N TYR A 87 3.11 2.04 18.03
CA TYR A 87 3.74 3.15 18.74
C TYR A 87 4.24 2.74 20.14
N ILE A 88 3.44 1.98 20.90
CA ILE A 88 3.81 1.45 22.23
C ILE A 88 5.04 0.55 22.10
N VAL A 89 5.06 -0.37 21.14
CA VAL A 89 6.19 -1.29 20.89
C VAL A 89 7.47 -0.51 20.56
N ILE A 90 7.37 0.53 19.72
CA ILE A 90 8.50 1.41 19.38
C ILE A 90 8.98 2.19 20.60
N ARG A 91 8.07 2.76 21.38
CA ARG A 91 8.38 3.53 22.59
C ARG A 91 9.14 2.69 23.64
N HIS A 92 8.78 1.42 23.76
CA HIS A 92 9.47 0.47 24.63
C HIS A 92 10.73 -0.15 24.01
N ARG A 93 11.15 0.30 22.80
CA ARG A 93 12.32 -0.19 22.06
C ARG A 93 12.31 -1.70 21.78
N LEU A 94 11.14 -2.32 21.68
CA LEU A 94 10.96 -3.74 21.41
C LEU A 94 11.09 -4.04 19.89
N TRP A 95 12.17 -3.58 19.28
CA TRP A 95 12.42 -3.71 17.84
C TRP A 95 12.39 -5.16 17.31
N PRO A 96 12.93 -6.18 18.04
CA PRO A 96 12.84 -7.56 17.57
C PRO A 96 11.40 -8.05 17.47
N VAL A 97 10.55 -7.68 18.44
CA VAL A 97 9.12 -8.05 18.47
C VAL A 97 8.40 -7.41 17.27
N LEU A 98 8.63 -6.12 17.02
CA LEU A 98 8.05 -5.42 15.88
C LEU A 98 8.46 -6.06 14.56
N SER A 99 9.75 -6.37 14.39
CA SER A 99 10.25 -7.03 13.18
C SER A 99 9.64 -8.43 12.99
N LEU A 100 9.43 -9.18 14.08
CA LEU A 100 8.78 -10.48 14.02
C LEU A 100 7.32 -10.36 13.60
N ILE A 101 6.56 -9.46 14.23
CA ILE A 101 5.14 -9.19 13.89
C ILE A 101 5.00 -8.86 12.41
N PHE A 102 5.83 -7.95 11.88
CA PHE A 102 5.77 -7.58 10.47
C PHE A 102 6.13 -8.73 9.53
N ARG A 103 7.14 -9.53 9.87
CA ARG A 103 7.49 -10.70 9.07
C ARG A 103 6.36 -11.72 9.04
N CYS A 104 5.75 -12.00 10.18
CA CYS A 104 4.60 -12.90 10.28
C CYS A 104 3.40 -12.37 9.52
N ALA A 105 3.07 -11.07 9.66
CA ALA A 105 1.98 -10.44 8.94
C ALA A 105 2.17 -10.49 7.42
N VAL A 106 3.35 -10.11 6.93
CA VAL A 106 3.68 -10.20 5.50
C VAL A 106 3.63 -11.66 5.01
N ALA A 107 4.14 -12.61 5.81
CA ALA A 107 4.09 -14.03 5.46
C ALA A 107 2.65 -14.54 5.31
N LEU A 108 1.78 -14.19 6.25
CA LEU A 108 0.37 -14.56 6.23
C LEU A 108 -0.32 -13.98 4.99
N VAL A 109 -0.13 -12.68 4.74
CA VAL A 109 -0.73 -12.00 3.59
C VAL A 109 -0.27 -12.62 2.27
N VAL A 110 1.04 -12.85 2.11
CA VAL A 110 1.58 -13.45 0.87
C VAL A 110 1.04 -14.86 0.66
N LEU A 111 0.98 -15.67 1.73
CA LEU A 111 0.45 -17.03 1.66
C LEU A 111 -1.03 -17.03 1.25
N THR A 112 -1.84 -16.19 1.89
CA THR A 112 -3.28 -16.05 1.57
C THR A 112 -3.48 -15.62 0.12
N LEU A 113 -2.74 -14.59 -0.34
CA LEU A 113 -2.83 -14.13 -1.73
C LEU A 113 -2.37 -15.18 -2.73
N ALA A 114 -1.30 -15.92 -2.41
CA ALA A 114 -0.81 -16.99 -3.28
C ALA A 114 -1.84 -18.10 -3.44
N ILE A 115 -2.48 -18.53 -2.35
CA ILE A 115 -3.57 -19.52 -2.40
C ILE A 115 -4.74 -18.97 -3.22
N PHE A 116 -5.18 -17.75 -2.93
CA PHE A 116 -6.31 -17.12 -3.60
C PHE A 116 -6.11 -17.03 -5.12
N TYR A 117 -5.00 -16.45 -5.58
CA TYR A 117 -4.76 -16.29 -7.01
C TYR A 117 -4.45 -17.59 -7.74
N GLN A 118 -3.87 -18.58 -7.07
CA GLN A 118 -3.68 -19.91 -7.67
C GLN A 118 -5.02 -20.63 -7.81
N GLN A 119 -5.92 -20.55 -6.83
CA GLN A 119 -7.27 -21.10 -6.96
C GLN A 119 -8.01 -20.48 -8.15
N LEU A 120 -7.99 -19.15 -8.29
CA LEU A 120 -8.58 -18.48 -9.44
C LEU A 120 -7.97 -18.93 -10.77
N LEU A 121 -6.64 -19.09 -10.82
CA LEU A 121 -5.95 -19.55 -12.01
C LEU A 121 -6.41 -20.97 -12.41
N PHE A 122 -6.52 -21.90 -11.46
CA PHE A 122 -6.97 -23.25 -11.74
C PHE A 122 -8.45 -23.31 -12.12
N ILE A 123 -9.29 -22.44 -11.57
CA ILE A 123 -10.69 -22.29 -12.00
C ILE A 123 -10.74 -21.84 -13.46
N VAL A 124 -9.97 -20.82 -13.84
CA VAL A 124 -9.89 -20.34 -15.24
C VAL A 124 -9.38 -21.44 -16.19
N LEU A 125 -8.50 -22.34 -15.69
CA LEU A 125 -8.00 -23.49 -16.44
C LEU A 125 -8.95 -24.72 -16.42
N GLU A 126 -10.15 -24.54 -15.88
CA GLU A 126 -11.19 -25.59 -15.78
C GLU A 126 -10.72 -26.88 -15.06
N LYS A 127 -9.85 -26.73 -14.05
CA LYS A 127 -9.35 -27.84 -13.24
C LYS A 127 -10.18 -28.03 -11.98
N ASP A 128 -10.44 -29.29 -11.60
CA ASP A 128 -11.08 -29.60 -10.33
C ASP A 128 -10.12 -29.18 -9.16
N LEU A 129 -10.61 -28.28 -8.31
CA LEU A 129 -9.83 -27.77 -7.18
C LEU A 129 -9.46 -28.88 -6.18
N ASN A 130 -10.27 -29.94 -6.06
CA ASN A 130 -9.97 -31.05 -5.16
C ASN A 130 -8.74 -31.84 -5.63
N GLU A 131 -8.62 -32.06 -6.95
CA GLU A 131 -7.48 -32.77 -7.53
C GLU A 131 -6.18 -31.99 -7.41
N VAL A 132 -6.25 -30.66 -7.53
CA VAL A 132 -5.06 -29.78 -7.49
C VAL A 132 -4.80 -29.14 -6.13
N ALA A 133 -5.62 -29.41 -5.11
CA ALA A 133 -5.53 -28.77 -3.80
C ALA A 133 -4.14 -28.88 -3.18
N LEU A 134 -3.55 -30.08 -3.16
CA LEU A 134 -2.23 -30.32 -2.62
C LEU A 134 -1.15 -29.52 -3.38
N LEU A 135 -1.28 -29.45 -4.71
CA LEU A 135 -0.37 -28.67 -5.56
C LEU A 135 -0.48 -27.16 -5.24
N ILE A 136 -1.71 -26.64 -5.10
CA ILE A 136 -1.96 -25.24 -4.73
C ILE A 136 -1.29 -24.91 -3.39
N TYR A 137 -1.52 -25.70 -2.35
CA TYR A 137 -0.93 -25.43 -1.04
C TYR A 137 0.59 -25.54 -1.06
N ALA A 138 1.15 -26.58 -1.69
CA ALA A 138 2.59 -26.77 -1.78
C ALA A 138 3.29 -25.61 -2.54
N THR A 139 2.75 -25.24 -3.69
CA THR A 139 3.32 -24.14 -4.50
C THR A 139 3.11 -22.78 -3.83
N SER A 140 1.96 -22.56 -3.14
CA SER A 140 1.74 -21.32 -2.37
C SER A 140 2.76 -21.12 -1.26
N VAL A 141 3.17 -22.18 -0.57
CA VAL A 141 4.24 -22.11 0.45
C VAL A 141 5.57 -21.70 -0.20
N VAL A 142 5.90 -22.27 -1.37
CA VAL A 142 7.12 -21.92 -2.12
C VAL A 142 7.08 -20.46 -2.57
N PHE A 143 5.95 -20.00 -3.12
CA PHE A 143 5.76 -18.60 -3.50
C PHE A 143 5.87 -17.66 -2.30
N ALA A 144 5.25 -18.00 -1.17
CA ALA A 144 5.34 -17.21 0.04
C ALA A 144 6.77 -17.12 0.57
N ALA A 145 7.48 -18.24 0.63
CA ALA A 145 8.88 -18.28 1.05
C ALA A 145 9.78 -17.43 0.13
N THR A 146 9.59 -17.53 -1.19
CA THR A 146 10.35 -16.76 -2.19
C THR A 146 10.06 -15.25 -2.07
N ALA A 147 8.80 -14.86 -1.92
CA ALA A 147 8.41 -13.46 -1.78
C ALA A 147 8.93 -12.85 -0.47
N ILE A 148 8.83 -13.58 0.65
CA ILE A 148 9.37 -13.16 1.94
C ILE A 148 10.89 -12.98 1.83
N TYR A 149 11.59 -13.96 1.23
CA TYR A 149 13.02 -13.84 0.98
C TYR A 149 13.34 -12.61 0.13
N GLY A 150 12.56 -12.37 -0.94
CA GLY A 150 12.71 -11.21 -1.81
C GLY A 150 12.51 -9.87 -1.09
N ILE A 151 11.49 -9.75 -0.25
CA ILE A 151 11.18 -8.52 0.49
C ILE A 151 12.25 -8.20 1.55
N PHE A 152 12.74 -9.21 2.28
CA PHE A 152 13.63 -8.97 3.42
C PHE A 152 15.12 -9.12 3.12
N LYS A 153 15.49 -9.93 2.13
CA LYS A 153 16.91 -10.23 1.81
C LYS A 153 17.40 -9.55 0.55
N TRP A 154 16.57 -9.39 -0.48
CA TRP A 154 16.98 -8.69 -1.69
C TRP A 154 17.16 -7.20 -1.44
N ARG A 155 17.86 -6.52 -2.35
CA ARG A 155 18.11 -5.08 -2.31
C ARG A 155 17.87 -4.47 -3.70
N GLY A 156 17.62 -3.15 -3.72
CA GLY A 156 17.44 -2.41 -4.96
C GLY A 156 16.16 -2.79 -5.71
N ILE A 157 16.23 -2.79 -7.04
CA ILE A 157 15.07 -2.94 -7.91
C ILE A 157 14.30 -4.24 -7.68
N LYS A 158 14.99 -5.35 -7.42
CA LYS A 158 14.35 -6.65 -7.18
C LYS A 158 13.43 -6.64 -5.95
N GLN A 159 13.88 -6.04 -4.85
CA GLN A 159 13.06 -5.87 -3.65
C GLN A 159 11.84 -5.00 -3.95
N VAL A 160 12.05 -3.87 -4.62
CA VAL A 160 10.98 -2.94 -5.00
C VAL A 160 9.95 -3.66 -5.85
N THR A 161 10.35 -4.40 -6.89
CA THR A 161 9.42 -5.12 -7.77
C THR A 161 8.54 -6.11 -7.00
N VAL A 162 9.12 -6.94 -6.11
CA VAL A 162 8.32 -7.89 -5.30
C VAL A 162 7.34 -7.15 -4.40
N THR A 163 7.76 -6.04 -3.78
CA THR A 163 6.90 -5.22 -2.92
C THR A 163 5.76 -4.58 -3.72
N LEU A 164 6.02 -4.11 -4.94
CA LEU A 164 5.01 -3.53 -5.82
C LEU A 164 4.00 -4.58 -6.30
N LEU A 165 4.46 -5.78 -6.66
CA LEU A 165 3.58 -6.90 -7.02
C LEU A 165 2.69 -7.30 -5.84
N LEU A 166 3.25 -7.36 -4.63
CA LEU A 166 2.48 -7.66 -3.42
C LEU A 166 1.42 -6.58 -3.16
N GLY A 167 1.81 -5.29 -3.28
CA GLY A 167 0.86 -4.18 -3.10
C GLY A 167 -0.27 -4.20 -4.13
N GLY A 168 0.05 -4.46 -5.41
CA GLY A 168 -0.93 -4.60 -6.48
C GLY A 168 -1.86 -5.80 -6.28
N ALA A 169 -1.32 -6.96 -5.91
CA ALA A 169 -2.10 -8.16 -5.63
C ALA A 169 -3.03 -7.97 -4.42
N LEU A 170 -2.50 -7.40 -3.32
CA LEU A 170 -3.32 -7.12 -2.13
C LEU A 170 -4.41 -6.10 -2.43
N GLY A 171 -4.09 -5.03 -3.17
CA GLY A 171 -5.07 -4.04 -3.59
C GLY A 171 -6.16 -4.63 -4.49
N ALA A 172 -5.81 -5.51 -5.43
CA ALA A 172 -6.77 -6.21 -6.28
C ALA A 172 -7.68 -7.14 -5.46
N PHE A 173 -7.11 -7.88 -4.50
CA PHE A 173 -7.88 -8.71 -3.58
C PHE A 173 -8.86 -7.88 -2.74
N LEU A 174 -8.41 -6.79 -2.12
CA LEU A 174 -9.28 -5.90 -1.34
C LEU A 174 -10.35 -5.25 -2.21
N GLY A 175 -10.01 -4.82 -3.43
CA GLY A 175 -10.97 -4.28 -4.39
C GLY A 175 -12.04 -5.29 -4.79
N ALA A 176 -11.72 -6.57 -4.87
CA ALA A 176 -12.68 -7.65 -5.14
C ALA A 176 -13.53 -8.02 -3.90
N SER A 177 -12.90 -8.04 -2.71
CA SER A 177 -13.53 -8.53 -1.48
C SER A 177 -14.35 -7.48 -0.73
N ILE A 178 -14.20 -6.19 -1.03
CA ILE A 178 -14.92 -5.10 -0.36
C ILE A 178 -15.98 -4.55 -1.32
N PRO A 179 -17.27 -4.56 -0.92
CA PRO A 179 -18.35 -4.00 -1.73
C PRO A 179 -18.15 -2.52 -2.06
N THR A 180 -18.79 -2.02 -3.13
CA THR A 180 -18.49 -0.69 -3.70
C THR A 180 -18.70 0.45 -2.74
N THR A 181 -19.87 0.51 -2.09
CA THR A 181 -20.20 1.61 -1.17
C THR A 181 -19.29 1.62 0.05
N SER A 182 -19.05 0.44 0.64
CA SER A 182 -18.10 0.27 1.74
C SER A 182 -16.68 0.67 1.33
N SER A 183 -16.23 0.31 0.12
CA SER A 183 -14.90 0.63 -0.37
C SER A 183 -14.69 2.12 -0.58
N LEU A 184 -15.66 2.83 -1.17
CA LEU A 184 -15.58 4.27 -1.39
C LEU A 184 -15.60 5.06 -0.08
N LEU A 185 -16.46 4.68 0.87
CA LEU A 185 -16.48 5.28 2.21
C LEU A 185 -15.19 5.03 2.97
N LEU A 186 -14.69 3.80 2.92
CA LEU A 186 -13.43 3.41 3.56
C LEU A 186 -12.27 4.24 3.02
N LEU A 187 -12.11 4.34 1.69
CA LEU A 187 -11.03 5.11 1.08
C LEU A 187 -11.14 6.60 1.39
N THR A 188 -12.36 7.15 1.45
CA THR A 188 -12.59 8.54 1.83
C THR A 188 -12.21 8.81 3.28
N LEU A 189 -12.70 7.99 4.23
CA LEU A 189 -12.39 8.14 5.65
C LEU A 189 -10.91 7.87 5.93
N LEU A 190 -10.30 6.91 5.23
CA LEU A 190 -8.88 6.62 5.34
C LEU A 190 -8.01 7.79 4.85
N SER A 191 -8.45 8.46 3.79
CA SER A 191 -7.81 9.67 3.28
C SER A 191 -7.83 10.78 4.33
N LEU A 192 -8.95 10.97 5.03
CA LEU A 192 -9.05 11.91 6.15
C LEU A 192 -8.18 11.50 7.34
N TYR A 193 -8.18 10.21 7.67
CA TYR A 193 -7.32 9.67 8.72
C TYR A 193 -5.82 9.88 8.42
N ASP A 194 -5.38 9.71 7.17
CA ASP A 194 -3.97 9.94 6.78
C ASP A 194 -3.54 11.38 7.05
N VAL A 195 -4.40 12.37 6.75
CA VAL A 195 -4.15 13.77 7.11
C VAL A 195 -3.95 13.93 8.62
N ILE A 196 -4.86 13.37 9.42
CA ILE A 196 -4.80 13.46 10.88
C ILE A 196 -3.54 12.76 11.41
N ALA A 197 -3.24 11.56 10.90
CA ALA A 197 -2.11 10.75 11.33
C ALA A 197 -0.74 11.43 11.05
N VAL A 198 -0.62 12.11 9.92
CA VAL A 198 0.61 12.81 9.53
C VAL A 198 0.80 14.10 10.33
N TYR A 199 -0.26 14.91 10.51
CA TYR A 199 -0.13 16.22 11.15
C TYR A 199 -0.21 16.18 12.68
N TRP A 200 -1.04 15.30 13.24
CA TRP A 200 -1.28 15.22 14.70
C TRP A 200 -0.93 13.87 15.31
N GLY A 201 -0.70 12.86 14.49
CA GLY A 201 -0.40 11.50 14.96
C GLY A 201 1.06 11.25 15.33
N PRO A 202 1.35 10.07 15.89
CA PRO A 202 2.71 9.63 16.22
C PRO A 202 3.57 9.31 15.00
N VAL A 203 2.97 9.22 13.80
CA VAL A 203 3.66 8.83 12.55
C VAL A 203 4.83 9.74 12.23
N GLY A 204 4.65 11.05 12.44
CA GLY A 204 5.73 12.03 12.25
C GLY A 204 6.93 11.81 13.18
N LYS A 205 6.70 11.38 14.41
CA LYS A 205 7.76 11.05 15.39
C LYS A 205 8.43 9.71 15.04
N ILE A 206 7.64 8.71 14.67
CA ILE A 206 8.13 7.39 14.25
C ILE A 206 9.04 7.51 13.03
N ALA A 207 8.63 8.26 12.02
CA ALA A 207 9.41 8.47 10.79
C ALA A 207 10.74 9.21 11.04
N SER A 208 10.81 10.03 12.08
CA SER A 208 12.05 10.74 12.47
C SER A 208 13.02 9.90 13.31
N GLU A 209 12.53 8.88 14.01
CA GLU A 209 13.29 8.03 14.94
C GLU A 209 13.65 6.65 14.37
N ALA A 210 12.87 6.15 13.41
CA ALA A 210 13.09 4.83 12.84
C ALA A 210 14.13 4.85 11.72
N GLU A 211 15.14 3.96 11.83
CA GLU A 211 16.07 3.71 10.73
C GLU A 211 15.33 3.03 9.56
N PRO A 212 15.50 3.47 8.31
CA PRO A 212 14.80 2.91 7.14
C PRO A 212 14.94 1.40 6.99
N GLU A 213 16.08 0.84 7.44
CA GLU A 213 16.33 -0.61 7.39
C GLU A 213 15.40 -1.43 8.31
N ARG A 214 14.85 -0.82 9.35
CA ARG A 214 13.93 -1.46 10.31
C ARG A 214 12.49 -1.46 9.85
N LEU A 215 12.16 -0.64 8.84
CA LEU A 215 10.82 -0.52 8.26
C LEU A 215 10.65 -1.35 6.97
N LYS A 216 11.60 -2.26 6.67
CA LYS A 216 11.50 -3.16 5.51
C LYS A 216 10.24 -4.01 5.59
N GLY A 217 9.49 -4.05 4.49
CA GLY A 217 8.22 -4.76 4.38
C GLY A 217 6.99 -3.88 4.55
N ILE A 218 7.12 -2.67 5.13
CA ILE A 218 6.03 -1.69 5.26
C ILE A 218 6.23 -0.52 4.31
N SER A 219 7.47 -0.19 4.01
CA SER A 219 7.85 0.85 3.07
C SER A 219 8.98 0.39 2.17
N PHE A 220 9.05 0.97 1.01
CA PHE A 220 10.15 0.77 0.07
C PHE A 220 10.75 2.13 -0.31
N THR A 221 12.02 2.11 -0.66
CA THR A 221 12.72 3.31 -1.12
C THR A 221 12.94 3.20 -2.62
N PHE A 222 12.43 4.18 -3.35
CA PHE A 222 12.70 4.31 -4.77
C PHE A 222 13.43 5.63 -5.01
N LYS A 223 14.70 5.53 -5.43
CA LYS A 223 15.64 6.66 -5.48
C LYS A 223 15.73 7.36 -4.11
N ASP A 224 15.30 8.61 -4.02
CA ASP A 224 15.38 9.44 -2.81
C ASP A 224 14.03 9.55 -2.05
N VAL A 225 12.98 8.82 -2.49
CA VAL A 225 11.64 8.87 -1.91
C VAL A 225 11.31 7.57 -1.19
N HIS A 226 10.86 7.68 0.04
CA HIS A 226 10.28 6.59 0.80
C HIS A 226 8.77 6.56 0.58
N MET A 227 8.27 5.47 0.06
CA MET A 227 6.84 5.25 -0.19
C MET A 227 6.30 4.16 0.73
N GLY A 228 5.12 4.40 1.32
CA GLY A 228 4.41 3.41 2.10
C GLY A 228 3.80 2.31 1.21
N LEU A 229 3.92 1.05 1.62
CA LEU A 229 3.20 -0.04 0.95
C LEU A 229 1.69 0.15 1.07
N GLY A 230 1.21 0.72 2.20
CA GLY A 230 -0.21 1.00 2.43
C GLY A 230 -0.83 1.90 1.38
N ASP A 231 -0.16 3.02 1.04
CA ASP A 231 -0.63 3.96 0.02
C ASP A 231 -0.85 3.24 -1.32
N LEU A 232 0.13 2.41 -1.69
CA LEU A 232 0.08 1.63 -2.92
C LEU A 232 -1.09 0.65 -2.94
N VAL A 233 -1.35 -0.03 -1.83
CA VAL A 233 -2.47 -0.97 -1.68
C VAL A 233 -3.82 -0.27 -1.88
N PHE A 234 -3.99 0.93 -1.30
CA PHE A 234 -5.24 1.67 -1.42
C PHE A 234 -5.45 2.29 -2.81
N TYR A 235 -4.38 2.74 -3.48
CA TYR A 235 -4.47 3.12 -4.90
C TYR A 235 -4.89 1.94 -5.77
N SER A 236 -4.27 0.79 -5.55
CA SER A 236 -4.57 -0.46 -6.24
C SER A 236 -5.98 -0.95 -5.95
N MET A 237 -6.46 -0.82 -4.72
CA MET A 237 -7.83 -1.16 -4.32
C MET A 237 -8.86 -0.32 -5.07
N LEU A 238 -8.66 1.01 -5.14
CA LEU A 238 -9.54 1.89 -5.91
C LEU A 238 -9.56 1.49 -7.38
N ALA A 239 -8.39 1.35 -8.01
CA ALA A 239 -8.27 0.98 -9.41
C ALA A 239 -8.94 -0.37 -9.71
N SER A 240 -8.70 -1.40 -8.87
CA SER A 240 -9.33 -2.71 -9.00
C SER A 240 -10.85 -2.62 -8.92
N ARG A 241 -11.39 -1.88 -7.94
CA ARG A 241 -12.84 -1.72 -7.80
C ARG A 241 -13.47 -1.04 -9.00
N MET A 242 -12.81 -0.03 -9.56
CA MET A 242 -13.28 0.64 -10.78
C MET A 242 -13.28 -0.30 -11.98
N LEU A 243 -12.28 -1.19 -12.11
CA LEU A 243 -12.23 -2.20 -13.17
C LEU A 243 -13.38 -3.20 -13.05
N LEU A 244 -13.63 -3.71 -11.85
CA LEU A 244 -14.66 -4.72 -11.58
C LEU A 244 -16.08 -4.20 -11.85
N VAL A 245 -16.37 -2.94 -11.49
CA VAL A 245 -17.74 -2.40 -11.57
C VAL A 245 -18.01 -1.70 -12.88
N TYR A 246 -17.06 -0.93 -13.37
CA TYR A 246 -17.25 -0.03 -14.52
C TYR A 246 -16.39 -0.37 -15.74
N GLY A 247 -15.53 -1.36 -15.63
CA GLY A 247 -14.69 -1.83 -16.73
C GLY A 247 -13.44 -1.01 -17.00
N PHE A 248 -12.78 -1.34 -18.13
CA PHE A 248 -11.44 -0.85 -18.46
C PHE A 248 -11.35 0.68 -18.58
N LYS A 249 -12.34 1.33 -19.18
CA LYS A 249 -12.29 2.77 -19.45
C LYS A 249 -12.25 3.59 -18.14
N VAL A 250 -13.07 3.21 -17.17
CA VAL A 250 -13.12 3.89 -15.87
C VAL A 250 -11.88 3.53 -15.03
N TRP A 251 -11.39 2.29 -15.12
CA TRP A 251 -10.11 1.89 -14.52
C TRP A 251 -8.95 2.75 -15.02
N PHE A 252 -8.88 2.97 -16.35
CA PHE A 252 -7.84 3.79 -16.95
C PHE A 252 -7.92 5.25 -16.49
N ALA A 253 -9.11 5.83 -16.49
CA ALA A 253 -9.35 7.19 -16.00
C ALA A 253 -8.97 7.32 -14.51
N SER A 254 -9.39 6.37 -13.67
CA SER A 254 -9.04 6.30 -12.25
C SER A 254 -7.53 6.25 -12.05
N SER A 255 -6.85 5.36 -12.78
CA SER A 255 -5.40 5.20 -12.71
C SER A 255 -4.65 6.47 -13.11
N MET A 256 -5.10 7.17 -14.17
CA MET A 256 -4.54 8.46 -14.56
C MET A 256 -4.79 9.54 -13.50
N GLY A 257 -5.98 9.56 -12.90
CA GLY A 257 -6.31 10.44 -11.79
C GLY A 257 -5.39 10.20 -10.60
N ILE A 258 -5.20 8.95 -10.17
CA ILE A 258 -4.29 8.57 -9.10
C ILE A 258 -2.87 9.05 -9.38
N LEU A 259 -2.32 8.77 -10.57
CA LEU A 259 -0.98 9.19 -10.96
C LEU A 259 -0.82 10.72 -10.96
N THR A 260 -1.83 11.44 -11.42
CA THR A 260 -1.86 12.91 -11.39
C THR A 260 -1.86 13.41 -9.95
N GLY A 261 -2.70 12.84 -9.09
CA GLY A 261 -2.77 13.21 -7.67
C GLY A 261 -1.47 12.92 -6.92
N VAL A 262 -0.83 11.77 -7.18
CA VAL A 262 0.50 11.45 -6.62
C VAL A 262 1.54 12.46 -7.08
N TYR A 263 1.56 12.81 -8.37
CA TYR A 263 2.50 13.81 -8.88
C TYR A 263 2.35 15.18 -8.21
N LEU A 264 1.10 15.61 -8.00
CA LEU A 264 0.81 16.84 -7.26
C LEU A 264 1.27 16.73 -5.79
N GLY A 265 1.04 15.58 -5.14
CA GLY A 265 1.55 15.31 -3.80
C GLY A 265 3.08 15.39 -3.71
N LEU A 266 3.81 14.83 -4.68
CA LEU A 266 5.27 14.93 -4.78
C LEU A 266 5.72 16.39 -4.96
N LYS A 267 5.01 17.21 -5.72
CA LYS A 267 5.29 18.65 -5.83
C LYS A 267 5.07 19.42 -4.53
N VAL A 268 4.08 19.02 -3.73
CA VAL A 268 3.90 19.60 -2.39
C VAL A 268 5.04 19.16 -1.46
N LEU A 269 5.50 17.91 -1.58
CA LEU A 269 6.61 17.36 -0.81
C LEU A 269 7.95 18.10 -1.08
N GLU A 270 8.14 18.67 -2.28
CA GLU A 270 9.31 19.56 -2.56
C GLU A 270 9.40 20.72 -1.58
N LYS A 271 8.25 21.25 -1.15
CA LYS A 271 8.17 22.42 -0.28
C LYS A 271 8.01 22.06 1.20
N ARG A 272 7.56 20.85 1.52
CA ARG A 272 7.28 20.37 2.88
C ARG A 272 8.03 19.08 3.17
N ARG A 273 8.52 18.91 4.38
CA ARG A 273 9.31 17.73 4.80
C ARG A 273 8.46 16.45 4.88
N MET A 274 7.17 16.58 5.13
CA MET A 274 6.19 15.48 5.24
C MET A 274 4.88 15.93 4.62
N PHE A 275 4.25 15.01 3.91
CA PHE A 275 2.95 15.26 3.28
C PHE A 275 2.15 13.95 3.25
N PRO A 276 0.84 13.95 3.60
CA PRO A 276 -0.02 12.77 3.50
C PRO A 276 -0.17 12.37 2.02
N GLY A 277 0.16 11.11 1.69
CA GLY A 277 0.16 10.62 0.31
C GLY A 277 -1.23 10.33 -0.24
N LEU A 278 -2.10 9.78 0.59
CA LEU A 278 -3.40 9.27 0.17
C LEU A 278 -4.41 10.35 -0.30
N PRO A 279 -4.58 11.50 0.39
CA PRO A 279 -5.71 12.40 0.13
C PRO A 279 -5.80 12.90 -1.30
N ILE A 280 -4.70 13.45 -1.83
CA ILE A 280 -4.71 14.02 -3.18
C ILE A 280 -4.87 12.93 -4.23
N ALA A 281 -4.13 11.82 -4.08
CA ALA A 281 -4.16 10.75 -5.05
C ALA A 281 -5.54 10.08 -5.15
N LEU A 282 -6.15 9.76 -4.00
CA LEU A 282 -7.50 9.16 -3.97
C LEU A 282 -8.57 10.14 -4.44
N ALA A 283 -8.50 11.41 -4.06
CA ALA A 283 -9.47 12.42 -4.53
C ALA A 283 -9.43 12.54 -6.06
N PHE A 284 -8.25 12.68 -6.67
CA PHE A 284 -8.13 12.75 -8.12
C PHE A 284 -8.56 11.44 -8.80
N GLY A 285 -8.23 10.28 -8.21
CA GLY A 285 -8.67 8.97 -8.70
C GLY A 285 -10.20 8.84 -8.70
N LEU A 286 -10.85 9.21 -7.60
CA LEU A 286 -12.31 9.19 -7.46
C LEU A 286 -13.00 10.17 -8.40
N ILE A 287 -12.53 11.42 -8.49
CA ILE A 287 -13.08 12.43 -9.41
C ILE A 287 -12.98 11.95 -10.86
N ALA A 288 -11.82 11.42 -11.26
CA ALA A 288 -11.62 10.91 -12.62
C ALA A 288 -12.51 9.69 -12.92
N SER A 289 -12.68 8.79 -11.93
CA SER A 289 -13.59 7.64 -12.05
C SER A 289 -15.02 8.08 -12.24
N PHE A 290 -15.47 9.01 -11.40
CA PHE A 290 -16.84 9.52 -11.45
C PHE A 290 -17.10 10.27 -12.75
N ALA A 291 -16.18 11.15 -13.19
CA ALA A 291 -16.31 11.85 -14.46
C ALA A 291 -16.38 10.87 -15.65
N ALA A 292 -15.54 9.82 -15.64
CA ALA A 292 -15.56 8.80 -16.70
C ALA A 292 -16.85 7.96 -16.67
N SER A 293 -17.39 7.65 -15.50
CA SER A 293 -18.63 6.87 -15.38
C SER A 293 -19.89 7.63 -15.83
N LEU A 294 -19.84 8.96 -15.86
CA LEU A 294 -20.95 9.81 -16.37
C LEU A 294 -20.94 9.95 -17.89
N VAL A 295 -19.80 9.77 -18.53
CA VAL A 295 -19.61 9.99 -19.99
C VAL A 295 -19.73 8.69 -20.76
N LEU A 296 -19.56 7.55 -20.09
CA LEU A 296 -19.49 6.21 -20.68
C LEU A 296 -20.72 5.35 -20.36
#